data_72dae777bcbd27d07ef70d00495e4cf7
#
_entry.id   72dae777bcbd27d07ef70d00495e4cf7
#
_cell.length_a   1.000
_cell.length_b   1.000
_cell.length_c   1.000
_cell.angle_alpha   90.00
_cell.angle_beta   90.00
_cell.angle_gamma   90.00
#
_symmetry.space_group_name_H-M   'P 1'
#
loop_
_entity.id
_entity.type
_entity.pdbx_description
1 polymer ?
#
loop_
_entity_poly.entity_id
_entity_poly.type
_entity_poly.pdbx_seq_one_letter_code
_entity_poly.pdbx_strand_id
1 'polypeptide(L)'
;MVTNEDNYIRFDWAMKRLLRNKANYVVLEGFLSSLLGKKFKIHRFLESESNQEDEDDKYNRVDILAESENEQLCIIEVQNSREQTYFHRMLYGVSKAITEYIGLGKPYEAVRKVYSINIVYFELGQGKDYVYHGKTEFVGEHEPHDTLKLSIRQNEKFFGIKDDKLELRKSPGDLFPEYYILRVNDFDKVATTPLDEWIEFLKTGSISSKATAAGLPEARERLRVDSLSQKDKQAYYRHLEAVRHMKSLFDTSRDEGYQDGLTEGRIEGRAEGRAEGRVEGRAEGEKEKAKEIALKLLALNTPIDIIFQSTGLSIEEIKKLKS
;
A
#
# COMPACT_ATOMS: atom_id res chain seq x y z
N MET A 1 18.50 -32.31 -10.17
CA MET A 1 19.13 -32.26 -8.82
C MET A 1 18.48 -31.10 -8.12
N VAL A 2 17.64 -31.40 -7.17
CA VAL A 2 17.03 -30.37 -6.30
C VAL A 2 18.14 -29.93 -5.34
N THR A 3 18.66 -28.75 -5.54
CA THR A 3 19.56 -28.12 -4.58
C THR A 3 18.82 -28.04 -3.27
N ASN A 4 19.46 -28.51 -2.21
CA ASN A 4 18.98 -28.49 -0.85
C ASN A 4 18.99 -27.03 -0.37
N GLU A 5 18.11 -26.19 -0.92
CA GLU A 5 17.84 -24.88 -0.37
C GLU A 5 17.09 -25.11 0.94
N ASP A 6 17.66 -24.63 2.01
CA ASP A 6 17.06 -24.68 3.34
C ASP A 6 15.64 -24.11 3.26
N ASN A 7 14.64 -24.98 3.21
CA ASN A 7 13.25 -24.57 3.10
C ASN A 7 12.75 -24.12 4.47
N TYR A 8 12.68 -22.80 4.61
CA TYR A 8 12.07 -22.20 5.79
C TYR A 8 10.55 -22.02 5.60
N ILE A 9 9.86 -22.08 6.72
CA ILE A 9 8.42 -21.86 6.78
C ILE A 9 8.15 -20.38 6.47
N ARG A 10 7.24 -20.11 5.55
CA ARG A 10 6.82 -18.74 5.24
C ARG A 10 6.30 -18.05 6.50
N PHE A 11 6.66 -16.78 6.63
CA PHE A 11 6.37 -15.98 7.82
C PHE A 11 4.86 -15.83 8.09
N ASP A 12 4.05 -15.68 7.03
CA ASP A 12 2.59 -15.61 7.13
C ASP A 12 1.97 -16.85 7.78
N TRP A 13 2.45 -18.05 7.43
CA TRP A 13 2.02 -19.28 8.04
C TRP A 13 2.59 -19.45 9.46
N ALA A 14 3.88 -19.11 9.64
CA ALA A 14 4.55 -19.18 10.93
C ALA A 14 3.89 -18.28 11.97
N MET A 15 3.49 -17.06 11.59
CA MET A 15 2.79 -16.14 12.46
C MET A 15 1.50 -16.74 13.03
N LYS A 16 0.70 -17.37 12.18
CA LYS A 16 -0.60 -17.92 12.59
C LYS A 16 -0.48 -19.15 13.48
N ARG A 17 0.60 -19.92 13.34
CA ARG A 17 0.71 -21.24 13.99
C ARG A 17 1.86 -21.42 14.97
N LEU A 18 3.00 -20.79 14.72
CA LEU A 18 4.21 -21.04 15.47
C LEU A 18 4.61 -19.87 16.38
N LEU A 19 4.51 -18.64 15.87
CA LEU A 19 5.05 -17.48 16.57
C LEU A 19 4.21 -17.04 17.76
N ARG A 20 2.97 -17.53 17.87
CA ARG A 20 2.14 -17.35 19.08
C ARG A 20 2.61 -18.18 20.27
N ASN A 21 3.45 -19.18 20.05
CA ASN A 21 4.06 -19.93 21.14
C ASN A 21 5.13 -19.11 21.82
N LYS A 22 5.08 -18.98 23.15
CA LYS A 22 6.01 -18.22 23.96
C LYS A 22 7.47 -18.57 23.69
N ALA A 23 7.76 -19.84 23.39
CA ALA A 23 9.09 -20.28 23.01
C ALA A 23 9.64 -19.59 21.74
N ASN A 24 8.78 -19.09 20.86
CA ASN A 24 9.14 -18.47 19.59
C ASN A 24 9.04 -16.94 19.58
N TYR A 25 8.71 -16.31 20.71
CA TYR A 25 8.59 -14.85 20.82
C TYR A 25 9.86 -14.12 20.34
N VAL A 26 11.03 -14.71 20.58
CA VAL A 26 12.32 -14.12 20.18
C VAL A 26 12.40 -13.80 18.69
N VAL A 27 11.77 -14.61 17.83
CA VAL A 27 11.73 -14.38 16.38
C VAL A 27 10.93 -13.12 16.07
N LEU A 28 9.73 -13.02 16.63
CA LEU A 28 8.85 -11.87 16.40
C LEU A 28 9.37 -10.59 17.08
N GLU A 29 9.92 -10.72 18.28
CA GLU A 29 10.61 -9.61 18.99
C GLU A 29 11.78 -9.06 18.20
N GLY A 30 12.56 -9.93 17.54
CA GLY A 30 13.66 -9.55 16.67
C GLY A 30 13.18 -8.75 15.45
N PHE A 31 12.14 -9.25 14.78
CA PHE A 31 11.48 -8.53 13.67
C PHE A 31 10.98 -7.15 14.12
N LEU A 32 10.19 -7.10 15.19
CA LEU A 32 9.63 -5.86 15.72
C LEU A 32 10.72 -4.86 16.15
N SER A 33 11.79 -5.37 16.78
CA SER A 33 12.90 -4.51 17.20
C SER A 33 13.64 -3.91 16.01
N SER A 34 13.84 -4.68 14.94
CA SER A 34 14.47 -4.21 13.70
C SER A 34 13.59 -3.18 12.99
N LEU A 35 12.26 -3.39 12.95
CA LEU A 35 11.33 -2.48 12.31
C LEU A 35 11.17 -1.17 13.08
N LEU A 36 10.99 -1.26 14.40
CA LEU A 36 10.71 -0.09 15.25
C LEU A 36 11.99 0.69 15.65
N GLY A 37 13.18 0.16 15.31
CA GLY A 37 14.45 0.78 15.65
C GLY A 37 14.72 0.86 17.17
N LYS A 38 14.01 0.04 17.96
CA LYS A 38 14.13 -0.03 19.43
C LYS A 38 13.85 -1.44 19.92
N LYS A 39 14.39 -1.81 21.07
CA LYS A 39 14.11 -3.10 21.70
C LYS A 39 12.60 -3.21 21.98
N PHE A 40 11.97 -4.24 21.42
CA PHE A 40 10.58 -4.58 21.65
C PHE A 40 10.48 -5.95 22.28
N LYS A 41 9.76 -6.05 23.40
CA LYS A 41 9.54 -7.29 24.13
C LYS A 41 8.05 -7.57 24.25
N ILE A 42 7.64 -8.80 23.92
CA ILE A 42 6.26 -9.23 23.99
C ILE A 42 5.97 -9.75 25.42
N HIS A 43 5.03 -9.10 26.07
CA HIS A 43 4.50 -9.59 27.33
C HIS A 43 3.57 -10.78 27.13
N ARG A 44 2.59 -10.59 26.22
CA ARG A 44 1.61 -11.65 25.86
C ARG A 44 0.97 -11.36 24.51
N PHE A 45 0.42 -12.40 23.90
CA PHE A 45 -0.56 -12.23 22.83
C PHE A 45 -1.94 -12.02 23.43
N LEU A 46 -2.67 -11.11 22.84
CA LEU A 46 -4.06 -10.88 23.17
C LEU A 46 -4.89 -11.69 22.18
N GLU A 47 -5.91 -12.34 22.68
CA GLU A 47 -6.91 -12.93 21.81
C GLU A 47 -7.71 -11.77 21.22
N SER A 48 -7.62 -11.58 19.90
CA SER A 48 -8.60 -10.76 19.21
C SER A 48 -9.87 -11.60 19.16
N GLU A 49 -10.57 -11.68 20.27
CA GLU A 49 -11.95 -12.12 20.27
C GLU A 49 -12.75 -11.01 19.56
N SER A 50 -12.86 -11.14 18.23
CA SER A 50 -14.12 -10.73 17.66
C SER A 50 -15.12 -11.70 18.29
N ASN A 51 -15.76 -11.26 19.37
CA ASN A 51 -16.93 -11.95 19.89
C ASN A 51 -17.80 -12.24 18.68
N GLN A 52 -18.15 -13.51 18.52
CA GLN A 52 -19.19 -13.96 17.61
C GLN A 52 -20.55 -13.45 18.16
N GLU A 53 -20.76 -12.16 18.17
CA GLU A 53 -22.09 -11.61 18.40
C GLU A 53 -22.86 -11.50 17.08
N ASP A 54 -22.13 -11.49 15.91
CA ASP A 54 -22.76 -11.58 14.59
C ASP A 54 -21.91 -12.40 13.62
N GLU A 55 -22.58 -13.18 12.75
CA GLU A 55 -21.94 -13.96 11.67
C GLU A 55 -21.17 -13.07 10.67
N ASP A 56 -21.46 -11.78 10.62
CA ASP A 56 -20.82 -10.80 9.74
C ASP A 56 -19.44 -10.31 10.25
N ASP A 57 -19.10 -10.54 11.51
CA ASP A 57 -17.82 -10.12 12.12
C ASP A 57 -16.60 -10.99 11.70
N LYS A 58 -16.80 -11.96 10.82
CA LYS A 58 -15.75 -12.88 10.33
C LYS A 58 -14.59 -12.21 9.58
N TYR A 59 -14.77 -10.96 9.12
CA TYR A 59 -13.82 -10.28 8.24
C TYR A 59 -12.73 -9.45 8.95
N ASN A 60 -12.78 -9.27 10.26
CA ASN A 60 -11.93 -8.32 10.98
C ASN A 60 -10.95 -8.94 11.99
N ARG A 61 -10.53 -10.17 11.77
CA ARG A 61 -9.49 -10.78 12.63
C ARG A 61 -8.11 -10.29 12.20
N VAL A 62 -7.45 -9.57 13.09
CA VAL A 62 -6.01 -9.32 12.95
C VAL A 62 -5.23 -10.64 13.10
N ASP A 63 -4.16 -10.80 12.32
CA ASP A 63 -3.38 -12.04 12.39
C ASP A 63 -2.72 -12.22 13.75
N ILE A 64 -2.16 -11.12 14.30
CA ILE A 64 -1.59 -11.09 15.66
C ILE A 64 -1.94 -9.74 16.31
N LEU A 65 -2.38 -9.82 17.56
CA LEU A 65 -2.42 -8.70 18.49
C LEU A 65 -1.55 -9.03 19.70
N ALA A 66 -0.51 -8.26 19.92
CA ALA A 66 0.42 -8.44 21.01
C ALA A 66 0.45 -7.24 21.95
N GLU A 67 0.66 -7.49 23.24
CA GLU A 67 0.96 -6.49 24.25
C GLU A 67 2.44 -6.56 24.58
N SER A 68 3.12 -5.41 24.59
CA SER A 68 4.52 -5.32 25.01
C SER A 68 4.66 -5.23 26.53
N GLU A 69 5.88 -5.42 27.05
CA GLU A 69 6.22 -5.19 28.47
C GLU A 69 5.89 -3.73 28.91
N ASN A 70 5.86 -2.78 27.98
CA ASN A 70 5.51 -1.38 28.25
C ASN A 70 4.03 -1.09 27.96
N GLU A 71 3.17 -2.09 27.99
CA GLU A 71 1.73 -1.99 27.77
C GLU A 71 1.32 -1.40 26.40
N GLN A 72 2.22 -1.36 25.42
CA GLN A 72 1.92 -0.92 24.08
C GLN A 72 1.28 -2.06 23.29
N LEU A 73 0.30 -1.75 22.45
CA LEU A 73 -0.35 -2.73 21.58
C LEU A 73 0.37 -2.78 20.23
N CYS A 74 0.54 -3.98 19.70
CA CYS A 74 1.11 -4.22 18.40
C CYS A 74 0.18 -5.12 17.59
N ILE A 75 -0.39 -4.59 16.53
CA ILE A 75 -1.18 -5.31 15.53
C ILE A 75 -0.24 -5.68 14.40
N ILE A 76 -0.24 -6.95 14.00
CA ILE A 76 0.52 -7.41 12.83
C ILE A 76 -0.45 -8.13 11.92
N GLU A 77 -0.52 -7.68 10.67
CA GLU A 77 -1.30 -8.29 9.62
C GLU A 77 -0.40 -8.68 8.45
N VAL A 78 -0.67 -9.84 7.87
CA VAL A 78 0.01 -10.31 6.66
C VAL A 78 -1.04 -10.60 5.60
N GLN A 79 -1.02 -9.78 4.55
CA GLN A 79 -2.01 -9.82 3.49
C GLN A 79 -1.38 -10.22 2.15
N ASN A 80 -1.82 -11.35 1.62
CA ASN A 80 -1.31 -11.90 0.36
C ASN A 80 -2.14 -11.45 -0.87
N SER A 81 -3.40 -11.09 -0.68
CA SER A 81 -4.33 -10.69 -1.74
C SER A 81 -4.63 -9.20 -1.72
N ARG A 82 -4.79 -8.62 -2.92
CA ARG A 82 -5.11 -7.20 -3.07
C ARG A 82 -6.50 -6.89 -2.50
N GLU A 83 -6.57 -5.86 -1.69
CA GLU A 83 -7.81 -5.31 -1.13
C GLU A 83 -7.82 -3.80 -1.35
N GLN A 84 -8.81 -3.29 -2.09
CA GLN A 84 -8.88 -1.85 -2.42
C GLN A 84 -9.15 -0.98 -1.20
N THR A 85 -9.84 -1.52 -0.20
CA THR A 85 -10.21 -0.81 1.03
C THR A 85 -9.22 -1.03 2.17
N TYR A 86 -8.02 -1.55 1.88
CA TYR A 86 -7.07 -1.97 2.91
C TYR A 86 -6.67 -0.85 3.89
N PHE A 87 -6.53 0.40 3.44
CA PHE A 87 -6.28 1.53 4.33
C PHE A 87 -7.41 1.75 5.34
N HIS A 88 -8.67 1.58 4.93
CA HIS A 88 -9.81 1.66 5.84
C HIS A 88 -9.79 0.51 6.87
N ARG A 89 -9.41 -0.68 6.43
CA ARG A 89 -9.24 -1.84 7.30
C ARG A 89 -8.16 -1.61 8.36
N MET A 90 -7.00 -1.06 7.98
CA MET A 90 -5.94 -0.69 8.91
C MET A 90 -6.45 0.29 9.98
N LEU A 91 -7.14 1.35 9.56
CA LEU A 91 -7.71 2.35 10.48
C LEU A 91 -8.76 1.73 11.41
N TYR A 92 -9.66 0.91 10.86
CA TYR A 92 -10.68 0.21 11.63
C TYR A 92 -10.07 -0.73 12.68
N GLY A 93 -9.09 -1.55 12.29
CA GLY A 93 -8.40 -2.49 13.18
C GLY A 93 -7.74 -1.79 14.37
N VAL A 94 -7.09 -0.66 14.14
CA VAL A 94 -6.50 0.17 15.20
C VAL A 94 -7.57 0.75 16.11
N SER A 95 -8.65 1.29 15.55
CA SER A 95 -9.76 1.88 16.32
C SER A 95 -10.43 0.84 17.20
N LYS A 96 -10.66 -0.37 16.66
CA LYS A 96 -11.21 -1.50 17.40
C LYS A 96 -10.28 -1.91 18.55
N ALA A 97 -8.99 -2.08 18.31
CA ALA A 97 -8.03 -2.42 19.36
C ALA A 97 -8.02 -1.37 20.50
N ILE A 98 -8.08 -0.08 20.17
CA ILE A 98 -8.14 0.98 21.18
C ILE A 98 -9.41 0.82 22.03
N THR A 99 -10.57 0.65 21.40
CA THR A 99 -11.85 0.59 22.12
C THR A 99 -12.01 -0.71 22.94
N GLU A 100 -11.53 -1.84 22.45
CA GLU A 100 -11.58 -3.12 23.17
C GLU A 100 -10.69 -3.11 24.42
N TYR A 101 -9.53 -2.47 24.36
CA TYR A 101 -8.54 -2.55 25.44
C TYR A 101 -8.53 -1.35 26.40
N ILE A 102 -9.32 -0.31 26.14
CA ILE A 102 -9.49 0.76 27.12
C ILE A 102 -10.40 0.38 28.29
N GLY A 103 -11.33 -0.56 28.04
CA GLY A 103 -12.34 -1.00 29.05
C GLY A 103 -13.38 0.08 29.36
N LEU A 104 -14.62 -0.35 29.57
CA LEU A 104 -15.70 0.55 29.96
C LEU A 104 -15.41 1.22 31.32
N GLY A 105 -15.56 2.54 31.38
CA GLY A 105 -15.39 3.33 32.62
C GLY A 105 -13.92 3.58 33.01
N LYS A 106 -12.95 3.20 32.19
CA LYS A 106 -11.54 3.57 32.39
C LYS A 106 -11.29 5.02 31.95
N PRO A 107 -10.37 5.74 32.61
CA PRO A 107 -10.01 7.09 32.21
C PRO A 107 -9.31 7.08 30.84
N TYR A 108 -9.39 8.17 30.10
CA TYR A 108 -8.72 8.30 28.77
C TYR A 108 -7.20 8.07 28.80
N GLU A 109 -6.59 8.22 29.96
CA GLU A 109 -5.17 7.90 30.20
C GLU A 109 -4.85 6.40 30.00
N ALA A 110 -5.87 5.54 30.02
CA ALA A 110 -5.74 4.11 29.74
C ALA A 110 -5.66 3.78 28.24
N VAL A 111 -5.81 4.77 27.34
CA VAL A 111 -5.57 4.59 25.91
C VAL A 111 -4.09 4.27 25.69
N ARG A 112 -3.84 3.11 25.08
CA ARG A 112 -2.50 2.60 24.86
C ARG A 112 -1.96 3.01 23.50
N LYS A 113 -0.66 3.20 23.39
CA LYS A 113 0.02 3.33 22.09
C LYS A 113 -0.21 2.08 21.26
N VAL A 114 -0.57 2.25 19.99
CA VAL A 114 -0.78 1.15 19.04
C VAL A 114 0.23 1.26 17.91
N TYR A 115 0.91 0.16 17.60
CA TYR A 115 1.67 -0.03 16.37
C TYR A 115 0.88 -0.95 15.45
N SER A 116 0.53 -0.47 14.26
CA SER A 116 -0.11 -1.26 13.21
C SER A 116 0.91 -1.60 12.15
N ILE A 117 1.29 -2.88 12.06
CA ILE A 117 2.30 -3.39 11.15
C ILE A 117 1.62 -4.22 10.08
N ASN A 118 1.75 -3.78 8.84
CA ASN A 118 1.02 -4.31 7.69
C ASN A 118 2.02 -4.83 6.66
N ILE A 119 2.14 -6.14 6.58
CA ILE A 119 3.02 -6.85 5.65
C ILE A 119 2.19 -7.24 4.43
N VAL A 120 2.42 -6.59 3.30
CA VAL A 120 1.61 -6.78 2.10
C VAL A 120 2.43 -7.35 0.94
N TYR A 121 1.86 -8.35 0.26
CA TYR A 121 2.44 -9.02 -0.90
C TYR A 121 1.77 -8.59 -2.21
N PHE A 122 1.18 -7.39 -2.22
CA PHE A 122 0.57 -6.78 -3.39
C PHE A 122 0.91 -5.28 -3.42
N GLU A 123 0.70 -4.67 -4.57
CA GLU A 123 0.91 -3.25 -4.76
C GLU A 123 -0.15 -2.45 -3.98
N LEU A 124 0.28 -1.75 -2.93
CA LEU A 124 -0.56 -0.90 -2.08
C LEU A 124 -0.09 0.54 -2.18
N GLY A 125 -0.89 1.38 -2.83
CA GLY A 125 -0.53 2.77 -3.13
C GLY A 125 0.60 2.89 -4.15
N GLN A 126 1.01 4.11 -4.45
CA GLN A 126 2.11 4.43 -5.37
C GLN A 126 3.25 5.08 -4.60
N GLY A 127 4.49 4.65 -4.89
CA GLY A 127 5.68 5.19 -4.23
C GLY A 127 6.90 4.34 -4.55
N LYS A 128 8.09 4.85 -4.22
CA LYS A 128 9.38 4.25 -4.59
C LYS A 128 10.01 3.39 -3.49
N ASP A 129 9.49 3.48 -2.26
CA ASP A 129 10.02 2.75 -1.12
C ASP A 129 9.20 1.47 -0.86
N TYR A 130 9.81 0.51 -0.22
CA TYR A 130 9.19 -0.74 0.23
C TYR A 130 8.75 -0.69 1.69
N VAL A 131 9.17 0.32 2.48
CA VAL A 131 8.71 0.56 3.85
C VAL A 131 8.17 1.97 3.99
N TYR A 132 6.94 2.08 4.44
CA TYR A 132 6.31 3.36 4.76
C TYR A 132 5.96 3.42 6.23
N HIS A 133 6.28 4.54 6.88
CA HIS A 133 5.96 4.82 8.27
C HIS A 133 5.02 6.00 8.37
N GLY A 134 3.80 5.76 8.81
CA GLY A 134 2.78 6.77 9.10
C GLY A 134 2.74 7.11 10.58
N LYS A 135 2.89 8.37 10.93
CA LYS A 135 2.78 8.90 12.28
C LYS A 135 2.00 10.20 12.28
N THR A 136 1.41 10.54 13.42
CA THR A 136 0.70 11.80 13.61
C THR A 136 1.68 12.87 14.09
N GLU A 137 1.67 14.02 13.43
CA GLU A 137 2.40 15.21 13.85
C GLU A 137 1.43 16.39 13.97
N PHE A 138 1.59 17.21 15.01
CA PHE A 138 0.85 18.45 15.21
C PHE A 138 1.80 19.61 14.90
N VAL A 139 1.58 20.24 13.76
CA VAL A 139 2.42 21.32 13.23
C VAL A 139 1.62 22.62 13.24
N GLY A 140 2.28 23.74 13.55
CA GLY A 140 1.66 25.05 13.55
C GLY A 140 1.15 25.42 12.17
N GLU A 141 -0.11 25.86 12.06
CA GLU A 141 -0.71 26.27 10.78
C GLU A 141 0.00 27.50 10.18
N HIS A 142 0.41 28.42 11.06
CA HIS A 142 1.09 29.66 10.65
C HIS A 142 2.63 29.55 10.75
N GLU A 143 3.14 28.55 11.43
CA GLU A 143 4.55 28.30 11.65
C GLU A 143 4.88 26.81 11.33
N PRO A 144 5.07 26.44 10.04
CA PRO A 144 5.18 25.03 9.64
C PRO A 144 6.37 24.27 10.23
N HIS A 145 7.34 24.98 10.82
CA HIS A 145 8.47 24.34 11.51
C HIS A 145 8.26 24.20 13.02
N ASP A 146 7.18 24.78 13.55
CA ASP A 146 6.82 24.64 14.95
C ASP A 146 5.99 23.36 15.15
N THR A 147 6.57 22.39 15.83
CA THR A 147 5.87 21.15 16.23
C THR A 147 5.44 21.24 17.67
N LEU A 148 4.14 21.01 17.92
CA LEU A 148 3.57 21.02 19.25
C LEU A 148 4.28 20.01 20.17
N LYS A 149 4.75 20.45 21.31
CA LYS A 149 5.37 19.64 22.35
C LYS A 149 4.51 19.58 23.60
N LEU A 150 4.57 18.46 24.31
CA LEU A 150 3.90 18.32 25.59
C LEU A 150 4.51 19.27 26.62
N SER A 151 3.70 19.79 27.53
CA SER A 151 4.20 20.50 28.71
C SER A 151 5.00 19.52 29.62
N ILE A 152 5.84 20.04 30.51
CA ILE A 152 6.61 19.22 31.46
C ILE A 152 5.67 18.29 32.25
N ARG A 153 4.56 18.82 32.76
CA ARG A 153 3.57 18.05 33.52
C ARG A 153 2.92 16.94 32.69
N GLN A 154 2.60 17.19 31.42
CA GLN A 154 2.05 16.18 30.50
C GLN A 154 3.08 15.12 30.15
N ASN A 155 4.33 15.54 29.87
CA ASN A 155 5.41 14.63 29.54
C ASN A 155 5.74 13.69 30.72
N GLU A 156 5.76 14.20 31.94
CA GLU A 156 5.90 13.41 33.16
C GLU A 156 4.71 12.44 33.33
N LYS A 157 3.46 12.95 33.18
CA LYS A 157 2.26 12.16 33.40
C LYS A 157 2.09 11.04 32.38
N PHE A 158 2.37 11.29 31.10
CA PHE A 158 2.13 10.32 30.03
C PHE A 158 3.29 9.38 29.75
N PHE A 159 4.53 9.84 29.99
CA PHE A 159 5.73 9.09 29.64
C PHE A 159 6.69 8.87 30.81
N GLY A 160 6.40 9.43 31.99
CA GLY A 160 7.27 9.35 33.16
C GLY A 160 8.59 10.15 33.01
N ILE A 161 8.68 11.01 31.99
CA ILE A 161 9.91 11.75 31.66
C ILE A 161 9.86 13.13 32.33
N LYS A 162 10.77 13.35 33.29
CA LYS A 162 10.95 14.63 33.98
C LYS A 162 12.09 15.39 33.33
N ASP A 163 11.85 16.00 32.19
CA ASP A 163 12.84 16.82 31.50
C ASP A 163 12.26 18.20 31.21
N ASP A 164 13.02 19.24 31.54
CA ASP A 164 12.64 20.64 31.31
C ASP A 164 13.09 21.15 29.93
N LYS A 165 14.03 20.44 29.26
CA LYS A 165 14.48 20.80 27.92
C LYS A 165 13.41 20.50 26.88
N LEU A 166 13.00 21.55 26.16
CA LEU A 166 11.94 21.46 25.14
C LEU A 166 12.24 20.41 24.06
N GLU A 167 13.49 20.27 23.67
CA GLU A 167 13.96 19.37 22.62
C GLU A 167 13.75 17.89 22.98
N LEU A 168 13.80 17.56 24.27
CA LEU A 168 13.61 16.18 24.76
C LEU A 168 12.15 15.85 25.10
N ARG A 169 11.26 16.83 25.04
CA ARG A 169 9.84 16.59 25.28
C ARG A 169 9.19 15.87 24.10
N LYS A 170 8.33 14.96 24.44
CA LYS A 170 7.52 14.22 23.47
C LYS A 170 6.51 15.11 22.78
N SER A 171 6.13 14.74 21.56
CA SER A 171 4.98 15.32 20.85
C SER A 171 3.69 14.65 21.31
N PRO A 172 2.52 15.33 21.29
CA PRO A 172 1.24 14.66 21.44
C PRO A 172 1.05 13.50 20.45
N GLY A 173 1.63 13.58 19.26
CA GLY A 173 1.62 12.51 18.26
C GLY A 173 2.23 11.19 18.75
N ASP A 174 3.11 11.24 19.74
CA ASP A 174 3.68 10.02 20.34
C ASP A 174 2.64 9.15 21.08
N LEU A 175 1.46 9.73 21.41
CA LEU A 175 0.33 9.00 21.97
C LEU A 175 -0.54 8.33 20.90
N PHE A 176 -0.51 8.85 19.68
CA PHE A 176 -1.33 8.39 18.56
C PHE A 176 -0.78 7.10 17.94
N PRO A 177 -1.62 6.32 17.25
CA PRO A 177 -1.16 5.14 16.55
C PRO A 177 -0.07 5.45 15.52
N GLU A 178 0.82 4.48 15.32
CA GLU A 178 1.79 4.49 14.22
C GLU A 178 1.51 3.31 13.29
N TYR A 179 1.62 3.57 12.00
CA TYR A 179 1.36 2.60 10.94
C TYR A 179 2.65 2.30 10.18
N TYR A 180 2.97 1.03 10.03
CA TYR A 180 4.05 0.55 9.19
C TYR A 180 3.46 -0.28 8.06
N ILE A 181 3.84 0.03 6.82
CA ILE A 181 3.47 -0.72 5.63
C ILE A 181 4.75 -1.26 5.01
N LEU A 182 4.83 -2.58 4.91
CA LEU A 182 5.95 -3.29 4.31
C LEU A 182 5.46 -3.88 2.98
N ARG A 183 5.84 -3.27 1.86
CA ARG A 183 5.53 -3.71 0.49
C ARG A 183 6.59 -4.72 0.06
N VAL A 184 6.43 -5.95 0.51
CA VAL A 184 7.47 -7.00 0.42
C VAL A 184 7.94 -7.26 -1.01
N ASN A 185 7.01 -7.24 -1.99
CA ASN A 185 7.34 -7.49 -3.39
C ASN A 185 8.20 -6.38 -4.03
N ASP A 186 8.15 -5.17 -3.47
CA ASP A 186 8.89 -4.01 -4.00
C ASP A 186 10.35 -3.96 -3.53
N PHE A 187 10.73 -4.83 -2.60
CA PHE A 187 12.13 -4.97 -2.19
C PHE A 187 12.95 -5.58 -3.33
N ASP A 188 13.82 -4.81 -3.96
CA ASP A 188 14.64 -5.18 -5.11
C ASP A 188 16.15 -5.02 -4.87
N LYS A 189 16.54 -4.78 -3.63
CA LYS A 189 17.91 -4.47 -3.22
C LYS A 189 18.59 -5.64 -2.52
N VAL A 190 19.90 -5.54 -2.38
CA VAL A 190 20.65 -6.40 -1.46
C VAL A 190 20.42 -5.87 -0.04
N ALA A 191 20.12 -6.77 0.88
CA ALA A 191 19.94 -6.41 2.30
C ALA A 191 21.21 -5.78 2.87
N THR A 192 21.10 -4.59 3.42
CA THR A 192 22.19 -3.82 4.01
C THR A 192 21.93 -3.42 5.47
N THR A 193 20.68 -3.47 5.88
CA THR A 193 20.25 -3.17 7.24
C THR A 193 19.56 -4.38 7.89
N PRO A 194 19.46 -4.43 9.22
CA PRO A 194 18.71 -5.50 9.89
C PRO A 194 17.26 -5.63 9.42
N LEU A 195 16.63 -4.51 9.06
CA LEU A 195 15.27 -4.55 8.51
C LEU A 195 15.25 -5.14 7.10
N ASP A 196 16.23 -4.81 6.25
CA ASP A 196 16.34 -5.38 4.91
C ASP A 196 16.49 -6.90 4.94
N GLU A 197 17.30 -7.43 5.89
CA GLU A 197 17.45 -8.88 6.06
C GLU A 197 16.11 -9.54 6.39
N TRP A 198 15.26 -8.89 7.18
CA TRP A 198 13.90 -9.35 7.46
C TRP A 198 12.99 -9.28 6.23
N ILE A 199 13.05 -8.17 5.46
CA ILE A 199 12.23 -8.02 4.24
C ILE A 199 12.67 -9.05 3.17
N GLU A 200 13.97 -9.31 3.03
CA GLU A 200 14.48 -10.35 2.15
C GLU A 200 13.93 -11.74 2.54
N PHE A 201 13.95 -12.07 3.83
CA PHE A 201 13.34 -13.31 4.31
C PHE A 201 11.83 -13.37 4.04
N LEU A 202 11.11 -12.29 4.31
CA LEU A 202 9.67 -12.21 4.00
C LEU A 202 9.38 -12.43 2.52
N LYS A 203 10.22 -11.87 1.62
CA LYS A 203 10.07 -11.98 0.18
C LYS A 203 10.44 -13.35 -0.36
N THR A 204 11.60 -13.86 0.03
CA THR A 204 12.21 -15.06 -0.59
C THR A 204 11.85 -16.34 0.15
N GLY A 205 11.52 -16.27 1.44
CA GLY A 205 11.40 -17.42 2.33
C GLY A 205 12.76 -18.04 2.68
N SER A 206 13.87 -17.37 2.37
CA SER A 206 15.24 -17.85 2.65
C SER A 206 15.92 -16.93 3.65
N ILE A 207 16.70 -17.51 4.56
CA ILE A 207 17.50 -16.76 5.54
C ILE A 207 18.96 -16.96 5.22
N SER A 208 19.65 -15.87 4.85
CA SER A 208 21.09 -15.92 4.58
C SER A 208 21.86 -16.48 5.77
N SER A 209 22.86 -17.33 5.52
CA SER A 209 23.76 -17.81 6.59
C SER A 209 24.53 -16.70 7.29
N LYS A 210 24.64 -15.53 6.65
CA LYS A 210 25.31 -14.34 7.15
C LYS A 210 24.34 -13.36 7.82
N ALA A 211 23.03 -13.64 7.83
CA ALA A 211 22.04 -12.75 8.44
C ALA A 211 22.30 -12.61 9.94
N THR A 212 22.34 -11.36 10.40
CA THR A 212 22.68 -10.96 11.77
C THR A 212 21.57 -10.23 12.50
N ALA A 213 20.50 -9.85 11.76
CA ALA A 213 19.37 -9.18 12.37
C ALA A 213 18.79 -10.00 13.52
N ALA A 214 18.47 -9.32 14.62
CA ALA A 214 17.90 -9.95 15.81
C ALA A 214 16.67 -10.82 15.43
N GLY A 215 16.62 -12.05 15.95
CA GLY A 215 15.54 -13.00 15.69
C GLY A 215 15.71 -13.84 14.42
N LEU A 216 16.53 -13.45 13.42
CA LEU A 216 16.78 -14.25 12.22
C LEU A 216 17.62 -15.52 12.50
N PRO A 217 18.68 -15.49 13.35
CA PRO A 217 19.35 -16.71 13.75
C PRO A 217 18.40 -17.74 14.39
N GLU A 218 17.50 -17.29 15.26
CA GLU A 218 16.51 -18.13 15.90
C GLU A 218 15.43 -18.61 14.90
N ALA A 219 15.04 -17.73 13.96
CA ALA A 219 14.13 -18.09 12.88
C ALA A 219 14.71 -19.21 12.00
N ARG A 220 16.02 -19.16 11.71
CA ARG A 220 16.74 -20.19 10.96
C ARG A 220 16.67 -21.58 11.63
N GLU A 221 16.70 -21.62 12.94
CA GLU A 221 16.58 -22.87 13.68
C GLU A 221 15.14 -23.36 13.82
N ARG A 222 14.22 -22.43 14.07
CA ARG A 222 12.83 -22.76 14.50
C ARG A 222 11.82 -22.81 13.35
N LEU A 223 12.11 -22.14 12.23
CA LEU A 223 11.19 -22.07 11.09
C LEU A 223 11.58 -23.05 9.96
N ARG A 224 12.30 -24.11 10.27
CA ARG A 224 12.64 -25.15 9.28
C ARG A 224 11.42 -26.04 9.01
N VAL A 225 11.14 -26.27 7.72
CA VAL A 225 10.04 -27.14 7.31
C VAL A 225 10.24 -28.59 7.76
N ASP A 226 11.48 -29.05 7.82
CA ASP A 226 11.82 -30.40 8.27
C ASP A 226 11.57 -30.62 9.77
N SER A 227 11.56 -29.58 10.57
CA SER A 227 11.24 -29.63 12.01
C SER A 227 9.73 -29.74 12.32
N LEU A 228 8.87 -29.56 11.34
CA LEU A 228 7.43 -29.65 11.51
C LEU A 228 6.97 -31.10 11.74
N SER A 229 5.92 -31.27 12.54
CA SER A 229 5.19 -32.53 12.61
C SER A 229 4.61 -32.92 11.23
N GLN A 230 4.35 -34.22 11.01
CA GLN A 230 3.77 -34.67 9.74
C GLN A 230 2.43 -33.98 9.42
N LYS A 231 1.62 -33.77 10.44
CA LYS A 231 0.35 -33.04 10.34
C LYS A 231 0.54 -31.60 9.93
N ASP A 232 1.52 -30.91 10.53
CA ASP A 232 1.82 -29.50 10.22
C ASP A 232 2.47 -29.35 8.85
N LYS A 233 3.33 -30.29 8.43
CA LYS A 233 3.87 -30.33 7.04
C LYS A 233 2.74 -30.40 6.02
N GLN A 234 1.77 -31.28 6.22
CA GLN A 234 0.63 -31.38 5.29
C GLN A 234 -0.21 -30.09 5.29
N ALA A 235 -0.42 -29.47 6.44
CA ALA A 235 -1.13 -28.19 6.53
C ALA A 235 -0.34 -27.05 5.86
N TYR A 236 0.98 -27.04 6.01
CA TYR A 236 1.86 -26.07 5.36
C TYR A 236 1.86 -26.21 3.85
N TYR A 237 2.00 -27.41 3.32
CA TYR A 237 1.96 -27.62 1.87
C TYR A 237 0.60 -27.24 1.26
N ARG A 238 -0.51 -27.54 1.92
CA ARG A 238 -1.83 -27.06 1.49
C ARG A 238 -1.90 -25.53 1.45
N HIS A 239 -1.31 -24.87 2.45
CA HIS A 239 -1.23 -23.41 2.45
C HIS A 239 -0.42 -22.88 1.28
N LEU A 240 0.76 -23.47 0.97
CA LEU A 240 1.57 -23.09 -0.19
C LEU A 240 0.82 -23.25 -1.51
N GLU A 241 0.08 -24.35 -1.68
CA GLU A 241 -0.76 -24.59 -2.85
C GLU A 241 -1.86 -23.52 -2.96
N ALA A 242 -2.54 -23.20 -1.87
CA ALA A 242 -3.56 -22.15 -1.85
C ALA A 242 -2.99 -20.77 -2.24
N VAL A 243 -1.81 -20.41 -1.72
CA VAL A 243 -1.14 -19.15 -2.07
C VAL A 243 -0.73 -19.12 -3.54
N ARG A 244 -0.19 -20.23 -4.08
CA ARG A 244 0.17 -20.36 -5.51
C ARG A 244 -1.07 -20.24 -6.40
N HIS A 245 -2.14 -20.93 -6.06
CA HIS A 245 -3.40 -20.87 -6.80
C HIS A 245 -3.98 -19.45 -6.80
N MET A 246 -4.01 -18.79 -5.65
CA MET A 246 -4.48 -17.40 -5.54
C MET A 246 -3.65 -16.46 -6.41
N LYS A 247 -2.32 -16.61 -6.40
CA LYS A 247 -1.42 -15.83 -7.25
C LYS A 247 -1.72 -16.06 -8.73
N SER A 248 -1.88 -17.32 -9.15
CA SER A 248 -2.21 -17.65 -10.54
C SER A 248 -3.53 -17.05 -10.99
N LEU A 249 -4.58 -17.10 -10.17
CA LEU A 249 -5.86 -16.47 -10.46
C LEU A 249 -5.71 -14.96 -10.63
N PHE A 250 -4.93 -14.33 -9.75
CA PHE A 250 -4.70 -12.89 -9.80
C PHE A 250 -3.93 -12.46 -11.06
N ASP A 251 -2.86 -13.20 -11.40
CA ASP A 251 -2.07 -12.94 -12.61
C ASP A 251 -2.92 -13.10 -13.87
N THR A 252 -3.75 -14.15 -13.94
CA THR A 252 -4.70 -14.37 -15.04
C THR A 252 -5.70 -13.21 -15.17
N SER A 253 -6.36 -12.83 -14.07
CA SER A 253 -7.36 -11.76 -14.07
C SER A 253 -6.77 -10.40 -14.45
N ARG A 254 -5.50 -10.15 -14.05
CA ARG A 254 -4.77 -8.94 -14.44
C ARG A 254 -4.48 -8.92 -15.94
N ASP A 255 -4.01 -10.05 -16.47
CA ASP A 255 -3.65 -10.16 -17.88
C ASP A 255 -4.91 -10.06 -18.76
N GLU A 256 -6.02 -10.68 -18.36
CA GLU A 256 -7.32 -10.54 -19.04
C GLU A 256 -7.78 -9.07 -19.03
N GLY A 257 -7.80 -8.41 -17.88
CA GLY A 257 -8.17 -7.00 -17.77
C GLY A 257 -7.28 -6.06 -18.59
N TYR A 258 -5.99 -6.37 -18.70
CA TYR A 258 -5.06 -5.62 -19.55
C TYR A 258 -5.40 -5.81 -21.05
N GLN A 259 -5.68 -7.03 -21.50
CA GLN A 259 -6.05 -7.30 -22.89
C GLN A 259 -7.40 -6.67 -23.26
N ASP A 260 -8.37 -6.73 -22.36
CA ASP A 260 -9.67 -6.11 -22.54
C ASP A 260 -9.54 -4.58 -22.67
N GLY A 261 -8.83 -3.94 -21.75
CA GLY A 261 -8.56 -2.50 -21.80
C GLY A 261 -7.80 -2.06 -23.07
N LEU A 262 -6.83 -2.86 -23.54
CA LEU A 262 -6.12 -2.60 -24.79
C LEU A 262 -7.07 -2.69 -26.00
N THR A 263 -7.98 -3.64 -25.96
CA THR A 263 -8.97 -3.87 -27.04
C THR A 263 -9.99 -2.75 -27.08
N GLU A 264 -10.55 -2.37 -25.94
CA GLU A 264 -11.49 -1.25 -25.80
C GLU A 264 -10.85 0.07 -26.24
N GLY A 265 -9.66 0.40 -25.72
CA GLY A 265 -8.97 1.64 -26.10
C GLY A 265 -8.65 1.70 -27.60
N ARG A 266 -8.36 0.56 -28.26
CA ARG A 266 -8.19 0.52 -29.72
C ARG A 266 -9.49 0.77 -30.49
N ILE A 267 -10.60 0.24 -29.98
CA ILE A 267 -11.92 0.45 -30.60
C ILE A 267 -12.33 1.91 -30.47
N GLU A 268 -12.23 2.48 -29.27
CA GLU A 268 -12.57 3.87 -28.98
C GLU A 268 -11.68 4.83 -29.78
N GLY A 269 -10.36 4.70 -29.73
CA GLY A 269 -9.45 5.55 -30.48
C GLY A 269 -9.65 5.49 -32.00
N ARG A 270 -10.05 4.31 -32.54
CA ARG A 270 -10.43 4.21 -33.97
C ARG A 270 -11.76 4.89 -34.26
N ALA A 271 -12.73 4.83 -33.36
CA ALA A 271 -14.01 5.49 -33.52
C ALA A 271 -13.87 7.02 -33.48
N GLU A 272 -13.12 7.54 -32.51
CA GLU A 272 -12.79 8.95 -32.36
C GLU A 272 -12.01 9.48 -33.59
N GLY A 273 -10.91 8.83 -33.97
CA GLY A 273 -10.12 9.26 -35.14
C GLY A 273 -10.91 9.22 -36.45
N ARG A 274 -11.88 8.27 -36.61
CA ARG A 274 -12.78 8.29 -37.75
C ARG A 274 -13.81 9.42 -37.70
N ALA A 275 -14.28 9.78 -36.51
CA ALA A 275 -15.21 10.89 -36.34
C ALA A 275 -14.53 12.22 -36.64
N GLU A 276 -13.36 12.44 -36.08
CA GLU A 276 -12.52 13.62 -36.30
C GLU A 276 -12.13 13.77 -37.78
N GLY A 277 -11.59 12.72 -38.40
CA GLY A 277 -11.22 12.75 -39.82
C GLY A 277 -12.40 12.98 -40.75
N ARG A 278 -13.61 12.54 -40.39
CA ARG A 278 -14.83 12.86 -41.14
C ARG A 278 -15.21 14.34 -41.06
N VAL A 279 -15.06 14.95 -39.87
CA VAL A 279 -15.38 16.36 -39.66
C VAL A 279 -14.35 17.23 -40.39
N GLU A 280 -13.07 16.93 -40.25
CA GLU A 280 -11.97 17.64 -40.93
C GLU A 280 -12.10 17.51 -42.47
N GLY A 281 -12.22 16.30 -42.96
CA GLY A 281 -12.38 16.05 -44.41
C GLY A 281 -13.61 16.71 -45.00
N ARG A 282 -14.73 16.82 -44.26
CA ARG A 282 -15.91 17.55 -44.69
C ARG A 282 -15.66 19.05 -44.77
N ALA A 283 -15.01 19.62 -43.75
CA ALA A 283 -14.64 21.05 -43.70
C ALA A 283 -13.68 21.42 -44.84
N GLU A 284 -12.65 20.59 -45.08
CA GLU A 284 -11.73 20.78 -46.20
C GLU A 284 -12.42 20.68 -47.55
N GLY A 285 -13.27 19.67 -47.73
CA GLY A 285 -14.04 19.49 -48.97
C GLY A 285 -15.02 20.65 -49.24
N GLU A 286 -15.66 21.19 -48.22
CA GLU A 286 -16.53 22.36 -48.32
C GLU A 286 -15.70 23.61 -48.72
N LYS A 287 -14.50 23.78 -48.16
CA LYS A 287 -13.60 24.88 -48.46
C LYS A 287 -13.04 24.81 -49.89
N GLU A 288 -12.63 23.64 -50.34
CA GLU A 288 -12.17 23.44 -51.71
C GLU A 288 -13.28 23.67 -52.73
N LYS A 289 -14.51 23.21 -52.46
CA LYS A 289 -15.68 23.49 -53.30
C LYS A 289 -16.05 24.95 -53.35
N ALA A 290 -15.93 25.68 -52.23
CA ALA A 290 -16.10 27.13 -52.17
C ALA A 290 -15.08 27.86 -53.02
N LYS A 291 -13.80 27.43 -53.02
CA LYS A 291 -12.73 28.01 -53.89
C LYS A 291 -13.02 27.72 -55.35
N GLU A 292 -13.46 26.54 -55.75
CA GLU A 292 -13.81 26.22 -57.14
C GLU A 292 -14.98 27.10 -57.65
N ILE A 293 -16.00 27.30 -56.81
CA ILE A 293 -17.11 28.17 -57.12
C ILE A 293 -16.62 29.64 -57.28
N ALA A 294 -15.80 30.09 -56.35
CA ALA A 294 -15.20 31.43 -56.39
C ALA A 294 -14.39 31.69 -57.68
N LEU A 295 -13.57 30.73 -58.13
CA LEU A 295 -12.84 30.79 -59.38
C LEU A 295 -13.75 30.90 -60.59
N LYS A 296 -14.83 30.12 -60.64
CA LYS A 296 -15.84 30.19 -61.72
C LYS A 296 -16.54 31.56 -61.78
N LEU A 297 -16.91 32.10 -60.62
CA LEU A 297 -17.54 33.40 -60.50
C LEU A 297 -16.59 34.57 -60.87
N LEU A 298 -15.31 34.47 -60.50
CA LEU A 298 -14.26 35.43 -60.90
C LEU A 298 -14.10 35.43 -62.43
N ALA A 299 -14.11 34.28 -63.08
CA ALA A 299 -14.03 34.15 -64.55
C ALA A 299 -15.23 34.81 -65.25
N LEU A 300 -16.36 34.89 -64.59
CA LEU A 300 -17.58 35.56 -65.08
C LEU A 300 -17.61 37.06 -64.74
N ASN A 301 -16.53 37.64 -64.19
CA ASN A 301 -16.44 39.02 -63.75
C ASN A 301 -17.49 39.41 -62.68
N THR A 302 -17.89 38.48 -61.83
CA THR A 302 -18.85 38.72 -60.74
C THR A 302 -18.20 39.61 -59.68
N PRO A 303 -18.91 40.61 -59.10
CA PRO A 303 -18.40 41.43 -58.01
C PRO A 303 -17.96 40.61 -56.79
N ILE A 304 -16.86 41.01 -56.16
CA ILE A 304 -16.25 40.27 -55.03
C ILE A 304 -17.19 40.12 -53.86
N ASP A 305 -18.05 41.10 -53.59
CA ASP A 305 -19.05 41.04 -52.51
C ASP A 305 -20.09 39.93 -52.73
N ILE A 306 -20.48 39.68 -53.98
CA ILE A 306 -21.39 38.60 -54.36
C ILE A 306 -20.69 37.22 -54.18
N ILE A 307 -19.41 37.14 -54.56
CA ILE A 307 -18.60 35.92 -54.38
C ILE A 307 -18.45 35.58 -52.91
N PHE A 308 -18.17 36.58 -52.07
CA PHE A 308 -18.12 36.42 -50.62
C PHE A 308 -19.44 35.85 -50.05
N GLN A 309 -20.56 36.49 -50.41
CA GLN A 309 -21.88 36.04 -49.95
C GLN A 309 -22.26 34.62 -50.42
N SER A 310 -21.80 34.23 -51.60
CA SER A 310 -22.16 32.94 -52.22
C SER A 310 -21.26 31.79 -51.75
N THR A 311 -20.01 32.07 -51.36
CA THR A 311 -19.01 31.03 -51.06
C THR A 311 -18.60 30.97 -49.58
N GLY A 312 -18.84 32.05 -48.82
CA GLY A 312 -18.35 32.18 -47.43
C GLY A 312 -16.84 32.39 -47.33
N LEU A 313 -16.09 32.47 -48.43
CA LEU A 313 -14.67 32.74 -48.42
C LEU A 313 -14.41 34.24 -48.12
N SER A 314 -13.40 34.51 -47.30
CA SER A 314 -13.04 35.87 -46.99
C SER A 314 -12.60 36.65 -48.25
N ILE A 315 -12.76 37.99 -48.23
CA ILE A 315 -12.37 38.87 -49.36
C ILE A 315 -10.87 38.72 -49.67
N GLU A 316 -10.04 38.47 -48.67
CA GLU A 316 -8.62 38.23 -48.84
C GLU A 316 -8.34 36.92 -49.59
N GLU A 317 -9.05 35.85 -49.22
CA GLU A 317 -8.95 34.57 -49.90
C GLU A 317 -9.39 34.66 -51.35
N ILE A 318 -10.48 35.38 -51.63
CA ILE A 318 -11.00 35.60 -53.00
C ILE A 318 -9.99 36.43 -53.84
N LYS A 319 -9.35 37.44 -53.26
CA LYS A 319 -8.31 38.21 -53.91
C LYS A 319 -7.09 37.40 -54.29
N LYS A 320 -6.69 36.47 -53.40
CA LYS A 320 -5.56 35.51 -53.63
C LYS A 320 -5.87 34.53 -54.77
N LEU A 321 -7.13 34.19 -55.01
CA LEU A 321 -7.53 33.32 -56.11
C LEU A 321 -7.56 34.04 -57.47
N LYS A 322 -7.52 35.39 -57.46
CA LYS A 322 -7.53 36.22 -58.67
C LYS A 322 -6.09 36.52 -59.19
N SER A 323 -5.07 36.34 -58.32
CA SER A 323 -3.65 36.51 -58.65
C SER A 323 -3.07 35.22 -59.27
#